data_22409528f95e156979419c62218c60ad
#
_entry.id   22409528f95e156979419c62218c60ad
#
_cell.length_a   1.000
_cell.length_b   1.000
_cell.length_c   1.000
_cell.angle_alpha   90.00
_cell.angle_beta   90.00
_cell.angle_gamma   90.00
#
_symmetry.space_group_name_H-M   'P 1'
#
loop_
_entity.id
_entity.type
_entity.pdbx_description
1 polymer ?
#
loop_
_entity_poly.entity_id
_entity_poly.type
_entity_poly.pdbx_seq_one_letter_code
_entity_poly.pdbx_strand_id
1 'polypeptide(L)'
;YRDGSFIQHQALAYTGGYGISFMDQMTRMMVLLRGTPYAFQKEEYGVLTYFLEHSFFPVIVKGHVMDMVCGREISRYFMKGNRAGKQLMDSMWRMHFCVDEACAAWLLDTVSRWLSGEAETDSFVYFGHMDRAVCHRETYAAGLAMYSSRIQNYEAINDENRRGWHTGSGMLYLYGPE
;
A
#
# COMPACT_ATOMS: atom_id res chain seq x y z
N TYR A 1 -6.66 6.69 -8.16
CA TYR A 1 -6.26 7.26 -9.46
C TYR A 1 -5.61 6.19 -10.35
N ARG A 2 -5.56 6.45 -11.67
CA ARG A 2 -4.97 5.50 -12.63
C ARG A 2 -3.47 5.31 -12.48
N ASP A 3 -2.76 6.25 -11.90
CA ASP A 3 -1.32 6.18 -11.60
C ASP A 3 -1.00 5.40 -10.30
N GLY A 4 -2.01 4.82 -9.66
CA GLY A 4 -1.88 4.13 -8.38
C GLY A 4 -1.93 5.04 -7.16
N SER A 5 -2.04 6.35 -7.31
CA SER A 5 -2.18 7.27 -6.18
C SER A 5 -3.45 7.01 -5.39
N PHE A 6 -3.32 6.90 -4.08
CA PHE A 6 -4.44 6.82 -3.14
C PHE A 6 -4.40 7.99 -2.18
N ILE A 7 -5.42 8.84 -2.25
CA ILE A 7 -5.52 10.09 -1.50
C ILE A 7 -6.71 10.01 -0.56
N GLN A 8 -6.51 10.42 0.68
CA GLN A 8 -7.54 10.55 1.71
C GLN A 8 -7.47 11.93 2.37
N HIS A 9 -8.51 12.33 3.10
CA HIS A 9 -8.62 13.63 3.75
C HIS A 9 -8.29 14.80 2.80
N GLN A 10 -8.84 14.73 1.59
CA GLN A 10 -8.73 15.68 0.49
C GLN A 10 -7.35 15.70 -0.20
N ALA A 11 -6.23 15.72 0.53
CA ALA A 11 -4.92 16.02 -0.03
C ALA A 11 -3.75 15.24 0.62
N LEU A 12 -3.98 14.04 1.14
CA LEU A 12 -2.96 13.25 1.82
C LEU A 12 -2.73 11.91 1.13
N ALA A 13 -1.47 11.55 0.89
CA ALA A 13 -1.07 10.24 0.42
C ALA A 13 -1.33 9.20 1.53
N TYR A 14 -2.21 8.24 1.30
CA TYR A 14 -2.69 7.36 2.37
C TYR A 14 -2.86 5.89 1.95
N THR A 15 -2.11 5.43 0.97
CA THR A 15 -2.11 4.03 0.52
C THR A 15 -1.89 3.08 1.70
N GLY A 16 -0.90 3.38 2.56
CA GLY A 16 -0.48 2.53 3.68
C GLY A 16 -1.41 2.53 4.90
N GLY A 17 -2.36 3.44 4.98
CA GLY A 17 -3.35 3.51 6.06
C GLY A 17 -4.75 3.17 5.55
N TYR A 18 -5.51 4.18 5.10
CA TYR A 18 -6.87 3.99 4.60
C TYR A 18 -6.96 3.07 3.38
N GLY A 19 -5.93 3.03 2.52
CA GLY A 19 -5.89 2.09 1.40
C GLY A 19 -5.88 0.65 1.87
N ILE A 20 -5.08 0.31 2.89
CA ILE A 20 -5.05 -1.03 3.49
C ILE A 20 -6.38 -1.33 4.19
N SER A 21 -6.94 -0.38 4.93
CA SER A 21 -8.24 -0.55 5.56
C SER A 21 -9.35 -0.83 4.53
N PHE A 22 -9.30 -0.15 3.39
CA PHE A 22 -10.21 -0.42 2.27
C PHE A 22 -10.04 -1.85 1.76
N MET A 23 -8.82 -2.31 1.49
CA MET A 23 -8.57 -3.69 1.04
C MET A 23 -9.03 -4.74 2.05
N ASP A 24 -8.80 -4.50 3.35
CA ASP A 24 -9.26 -5.38 4.41
C ASP A 24 -10.79 -5.54 4.41
N GLN A 25 -11.54 -4.44 4.32
CA GLN A 25 -13.00 -4.49 4.29
C GLN A 25 -13.54 -5.11 3.00
N MET A 26 -12.96 -4.77 1.84
CA MET A 26 -13.39 -5.32 0.56
C MET A 26 -13.17 -6.84 0.49
N THR A 27 -12.03 -7.33 0.94
CA THR A 27 -11.75 -8.77 0.92
C THR A 27 -12.59 -9.55 1.94
N ARG A 28 -12.96 -8.95 3.08
CA ARG A 28 -13.96 -9.54 4.00
C ARG A 28 -15.33 -9.65 3.35
N MET A 29 -15.76 -8.63 2.62
CA MET A 29 -17.01 -8.65 1.87
C MET A 29 -16.99 -9.72 0.77
N MET A 30 -15.87 -9.85 0.04
CA MET A 30 -15.70 -10.91 -0.97
C MET A 30 -15.92 -12.31 -0.38
N VAL A 31 -15.30 -12.59 0.77
CA VAL A 31 -15.47 -13.87 1.47
C VAL A 31 -16.92 -14.07 1.92
N LEU A 32 -17.57 -13.04 2.46
CA LEU A 32 -18.95 -13.10 2.91
C LEU A 32 -19.94 -13.42 1.77
N LEU A 33 -19.70 -12.84 0.58
CA LEU A 33 -20.57 -13.01 -0.58
C LEU A 33 -20.23 -14.22 -1.44
N ARG A 34 -19.10 -14.91 -1.16
CA ARG A 34 -18.65 -16.08 -1.91
C ARG A 34 -19.73 -17.16 -1.96
N GLY A 35 -19.97 -17.72 -3.17
CA GLY A 35 -20.96 -18.75 -3.38
C GLY A 35 -22.42 -18.27 -3.40
N THR A 36 -22.64 -16.96 -3.31
CA THR A 36 -23.95 -16.33 -3.49
C THR A 36 -24.09 -15.74 -4.89
N PRO A 37 -25.31 -15.36 -5.34
CA PRO A 37 -25.50 -14.62 -6.61
C PRO A 37 -24.82 -13.24 -6.64
N TYR A 38 -24.32 -12.74 -5.51
CA TYR A 38 -23.65 -11.45 -5.34
C TYR A 38 -22.12 -11.59 -5.22
N ALA A 39 -21.58 -12.79 -5.50
CA ALA A 39 -20.13 -13.00 -5.48
C ALA A 39 -19.44 -12.12 -6.53
N PHE A 40 -18.29 -11.56 -6.17
CA PHE A 40 -17.49 -10.72 -7.05
C PHE A 40 -17.07 -11.49 -8.31
N GLN A 41 -17.34 -10.92 -9.46
CA GLN A 41 -16.92 -11.46 -10.76
C GLN A 41 -15.54 -10.89 -11.15
N LYS A 42 -15.01 -11.37 -12.27
CA LYS A 42 -13.65 -11.01 -12.74
C LYS A 42 -13.48 -9.50 -12.95
N GLU A 43 -14.47 -8.83 -13.43
CA GLU A 43 -14.48 -7.39 -13.70
C GLU A 43 -14.37 -6.60 -12.38
N GLU A 44 -15.05 -7.04 -11.32
CA GLU A 44 -15.05 -6.34 -10.02
C GLU A 44 -13.76 -6.61 -9.24
N TYR A 45 -13.32 -7.87 -9.09
CA TYR A 45 -12.07 -8.13 -8.40
C TYR A 45 -10.83 -7.70 -9.21
N GLY A 46 -10.95 -7.57 -10.52
CA GLY A 46 -9.92 -7.00 -11.39
C GLY A 46 -9.56 -5.56 -11.02
N VAL A 47 -10.50 -4.78 -10.50
CA VAL A 47 -10.21 -3.45 -9.95
C VAL A 47 -9.33 -3.55 -8.69
N LEU A 48 -9.54 -4.55 -7.85
CA LEU A 48 -8.74 -4.76 -6.64
C LEU A 48 -7.34 -5.28 -6.97
N THR A 49 -7.18 -6.16 -7.95
CA THR A 49 -5.87 -6.60 -8.42
C THR A 49 -5.08 -5.46 -9.06
N TYR A 50 -5.72 -4.62 -9.88
CA TYR A 50 -5.11 -3.41 -10.39
C TYR A 50 -4.64 -2.48 -9.27
N PHE A 51 -5.45 -2.33 -8.22
CA PHE A 51 -5.10 -1.51 -7.06
C PHE A 51 -3.90 -2.11 -6.30
N LEU A 52 -3.83 -3.43 -6.14
CA LEU A 52 -2.66 -4.10 -5.56
C LEU A 52 -1.39 -3.80 -6.35
N GLU A 53 -1.40 -4.03 -7.66
CA GLU A 53 -0.22 -3.88 -8.52
C GLU A 53 0.26 -2.43 -8.62
N HIS A 54 -0.67 -1.47 -8.75
CA HIS A 54 -0.33 -0.09 -9.10
C HIS A 54 -0.23 0.84 -7.90
N SER A 55 -0.90 0.51 -6.77
CA SER A 55 -0.89 1.37 -5.58
C SER A 55 -0.04 0.79 -4.45
N PHE A 56 -0.16 -0.51 -4.19
CA PHE A 56 0.51 -1.13 -3.02
C PHE A 56 1.89 -1.68 -3.35
N PHE A 57 2.03 -2.49 -4.39
CA PHE A 57 3.31 -3.17 -4.67
C PHE A 57 4.47 -2.19 -4.81
N PRO A 58 4.34 -1.05 -5.49
CA PRO A 58 5.44 -0.10 -5.57
C PRO A 58 5.87 0.50 -4.23
N VAL A 59 4.99 0.55 -3.23
CA VAL A 59 5.28 1.12 -1.91
C VAL A 59 5.53 0.06 -0.83
N ILE A 60 5.78 -1.18 -1.24
CA ILE A 60 6.17 -2.29 -0.36
C ILE A 60 7.66 -2.58 -0.50
N VAL A 61 8.33 -2.80 0.63
CA VAL A 61 9.73 -3.26 0.70
C VAL A 61 9.78 -4.48 1.60
N LYS A 62 10.03 -5.66 1.04
CA LYS A 62 10.08 -6.93 1.79
C LYS A 62 8.85 -7.13 2.69
N GLY A 63 7.66 -6.83 2.16
CA GLY A 63 6.41 -6.92 2.91
C GLY A 63 6.12 -5.77 3.87
N HIS A 64 6.98 -4.74 3.95
CA HIS A 64 6.76 -3.55 4.76
C HIS A 64 6.25 -2.39 3.91
N VAL A 65 5.24 -1.68 4.39
CA VAL A 65 4.73 -0.47 3.71
C VAL A 65 5.65 0.71 4.00
N MET A 66 6.02 1.46 2.96
CA MET A 66 6.81 2.69 3.10
C MET A 66 6.06 3.74 3.92
N ASP A 67 6.74 4.37 4.87
CA ASP A 67 6.17 5.36 5.78
C ASP A 67 5.54 6.57 5.07
N MET A 68 6.09 6.96 3.94
CA MET A 68 5.67 8.16 3.18
C MET A 68 4.24 8.13 2.64
N VAL A 69 3.56 6.98 2.72
CA VAL A 69 2.16 6.79 2.29
C VAL A 69 1.23 6.40 3.44
N CYS A 70 1.67 6.57 4.69
CA CYS A 70 0.92 6.18 5.89
C CYS A 70 0.22 7.35 6.60
N GLY A 71 0.34 8.58 6.07
CA GLY A 71 -0.25 9.77 6.69
C GLY A 71 0.21 9.94 8.15
N ARG A 72 -0.71 10.29 9.07
CA ARG A 72 -0.37 10.45 10.50
C ARG A 72 -0.03 9.14 11.22
N GLU A 73 -0.34 7.99 10.61
CA GLU A 73 -0.11 6.69 11.22
C GLU A 73 1.37 6.36 11.43
N ILE A 74 2.28 7.07 10.76
CA ILE A 74 3.73 6.97 11.01
C ILE A 74 4.12 7.28 12.46
N SER A 75 3.30 8.04 13.18
CA SER A 75 3.54 8.37 14.59
C SER A 75 3.05 7.30 15.57
N ARG A 76 2.28 6.32 15.11
CA ARG A 76 1.73 5.26 15.95
C ARG A 76 2.77 4.19 16.23
N TYR A 77 3.18 4.06 17.49
CA TYR A 77 4.20 3.08 17.88
C TYR A 77 3.80 1.64 17.50
N PHE A 78 2.53 1.28 17.65
CA PHE A 78 2.03 -0.05 17.32
C PHE A 78 1.91 -0.35 15.82
N MET A 79 2.06 0.68 14.97
CA MET A 79 2.12 0.51 13.50
C MET A 79 3.55 0.36 12.99
N LYS A 80 4.55 0.56 13.86
CA LYS A 80 5.96 0.33 13.51
C LYS A 80 6.19 -1.15 13.22
N GLY A 81 7.07 -1.40 12.28
CA GLY A 81 7.33 -2.74 11.77
C GLY A 81 6.33 -3.15 10.69
N ASN A 82 6.11 -4.45 10.54
CA ASN A 82 5.39 -5.02 9.41
C ASN A 82 3.85 -5.09 9.58
N ARG A 83 3.24 -4.34 10.52
CA ARG A 83 1.79 -4.50 10.79
C ARG A 83 0.92 -4.17 9.58
N ALA A 84 1.18 -3.05 8.92
CA ALA A 84 0.41 -2.62 7.75
C ALA A 84 0.59 -3.59 6.57
N GLY A 85 1.83 -4.00 6.30
CA GLY A 85 2.13 -5.01 5.29
C GLY A 85 1.47 -6.36 5.60
N LYS A 86 1.51 -6.79 6.86
CA LYS A 86 0.83 -8.02 7.30
C LYS A 86 -0.67 -7.96 7.09
N GLN A 87 -1.32 -6.84 7.39
CA GLN A 87 -2.74 -6.65 7.14
C GLN A 87 -3.08 -6.71 5.64
N LEU A 88 -2.20 -6.19 4.78
CA LEU A 88 -2.33 -6.33 3.33
C LEU A 88 -2.18 -7.79 2.89
N MET A 89 -1.17 -8.51 3.39
CA MET A 89 -1.00 -9.95 3.13
C MET A 89 -2.21 -10.77 3.58
N ASP A 90 -2.79 -10.47 4.75
CA ASP A 90 -4.03 -11.10 5.23
C ASP A 90 -5.22 -10.80 4.30
N SER A 91 -5.25 -9.61 3.68
CA SER A 91 -6.27 -9.25 2.68
C SER A 91 -6.09 -10.05 1.40
N MET A 92 -4.87 -10.18 0.91
CA MET A 92 -4.53 -10.99 -0.27
C MET A 92 -4.83 -12.48 -0.02
N TRP A 93 -4.50 -12.98 1.18
CA TRP A 93 -4.85 -14.34 1.62
C TRP A 93 -6.36 -14.58 1.62
N ARG A 94 -7.18 -13.64 2.07
CA ARG A 94 -8.64 -13.78 1.97
C ARG A 94 -9.15 -13.74 0.53
N MET A 95 -8.56 -12.85 -0.27
CA MET A 95 -8.96 -12.64 -1.67
C MET A 95 -8.73 -13.89 -2.53
N HIS A 96 -7.65 -14.67 -2.28
CA HIS A 96 -7.35 -15.85 -3.11
C HIS A 96 -8.45 -16.92 -3.11
N PHE A 97 -9.30 -16.97 -2.09
CA PHE A 97 -10.46 -17.88 -2.07
C PHE A 97 -11.62 -17.43 -2.98
N CYS A 98 -11.58 -16.22 -3.49
CA CYS A 98 -12.70 -15.54 -4.13
C CYS A 98 -12.44 -15.18 -5.60
N VAL A 99 -11.29 -15.58 -6.15
CA VAL A 99 -10.84 -15.23 -7.50
C VAL A 99 -10.54 -16.48 -8.31
N ASP A 100 -10.24 -16.34 -9.62
CA ASP A 100 -9.82 -17.47 -10.45
C ASP A 100 -8.45 -18.02 -10.02
N GLU A 101 -8.13 -19.24 -10.50
CA GLU A 101 -6.93 -19.98 -10.11
C GLU A 101 -5.63 -19.21 -10.42
N ALA A 102 -5.56 -18.53 -11.57
CA ALA A 102 -4.36 -17.78 -11.95
C ALA A 102 -4.14 -16.57 -11.03
N CYS A 103 -5.20 -15.84 -10.72
CA CYS A 103 -5.16 -14.73 -9.77
C CYS A 103 -4.83 -15.22 -8.35
N ALA A 104 -5.43 -16.33 -7.92
CA ALA A 104 -5.14 -16.94 -6.62
C ALA A 104 -3.67 -17.33 -6.48
N ALA A 105 -3.10 -17.99 -7.50
CA ALA A 105 -1.70 -18.37 -7.52
C ALA A 105 -0.76 -17.14 -7.43
N TRP A 106 -1.05 -16.09 -8.19
CA TRP A 106 -0.30 -14.83 -8.15
C TRP A 106 -0.33 -14.16 -6.77
N LEU A 107 -1.51 -14.11 -6.11
CA LEU A 107 -1.65 -13.56 -4.77
C LEU A 107 -0.82 -14.34 -3.74
N LEU A 108 -0.89 -15.67 -3.79
CA LEU A 108 -0.16 -16.55 -2.85
C LEU A 108 1.35 -16.50 -3.07
N ASP A 109 1.81 -16.48 -4.33
CA ASP A 109 3.22 -16.31 -4.67
C ASP A 109 3.77 -14.99 -4.12
N THR A 110 3.04 -13.89 -4.33
CA THR A 110 3.44 -12.58 -3.82
C THR A 110 3.54 -12.57 -2.28
N VAL A 111 2.55 -13.13 -1.58
CA VAL A 111 2.59 -13.24 -0.11
C VAL A 111 3.79 -14.07 0.34
N SER A 112 4.07 -15.20 -0.35
CA SER A 112 5.20 -16.06 -0.02
C SER A 112 6.54 -15.34 -0.18
N ARG A 113 6.74 -14.60 -1.28
CA ARG A 113 7.97 -13.80 -1.52
C ARG A 113 8.16 -12.74 -0.44
N TRP A 114 7.10 -12.04 -0.05
CA TRP A 114 7.20 -11.04 1.02
C TRP A 114 7.50 -11.65 2.39
N LEU A 115 6.95 -12.81 2.69
CA LEU A 115 7.26 -13.54 3.93
C LEU A 115 8.68 -14.08 3.96
N SER A 116 9.26 -14.46 2.81
CA SER A 116 10.66 -14.88 2.70
C SER A 116 11.65 -13.71 2.70
N GLY A 117 11.16 -12.47 2.63
CA GLY A 117 12.01 -11.28 2.59
C GLY A 117 12.73 -11.07 1.26
N GLU A 118 12.21 -11.64 0.17
CA GLU A 118 12.74 -11.41 -1.15
C GLU A 118 12.68 -9.92 -1.53
N ALA A 119 13.73 -9.44 -2.19
CA ALA A 119 13.75 -8.09 -2.71
C ALA A 119 12.76 -7.92 -3.85
N GLU A 120 12.18 -6.73 -3.94
CA GLU A 120 11.34 -6.35 -5.08
C GLU A 120 12.20 -6.23 -6.35
N THR A 121 11.57 -6.44 -7.51
CA THR A 121 12.23 -6.26 -8.80
C THR A 121 12.60 -4.79 -9.04
N ASP A 122 13.67 -4.56 -9.76
CA ASP A 122 14.10 -3.22 -10.16
C ASP A 122 12.96 -2.46 -10.84
N SER A 123 12.60 -1.32 -10.29
CA SER A 123 11.50 -0.50 -10.78
C SER A 123 11.67 0.97 -10.42
N PHE A 124 10.94 1.82 -11.15
CA PHE A 124 10.75 3.22 -10.79
C PHE A 124 9.29 3.61 -11.07
N VAL A 125 8.62 4.16 -10.07
CA VAL A 125 7.24 4.60 -10.17
C VAL A 125 7.12 6.04 -9.66
N TYR A 126 6.43 6.87 -10.44
CA TYR A 126 6.06 8.22 -10.02
C TYR A 126 4.53 8.34 -9.93
N PHE A 127 4.06 8.62 -8.74
CA PHE A 127 2.65 8.85 -8.41
C PHE A 127 2.34 10.33 -8.50
N GLY A 128 1.96 10.79 -9.69
CA GLY A 128 1.76 12.22 -9.97
C GLY A 128 0.63 12.87 -9.19
N HIS A 129 -0.40 12.10 -8.78
CA HIS A 129 -1.52 12.65 -8.01
C HIS A 129 -1.23 12.73 -6.50
N MET A 130 -0.27 11.97 -5.97
CA MET A 130 0.09 12.04 -4.55
C MET A 130 1.52 12.56 -4.30
N ASP A 131 2.19 13.06 -5.34
CA ASP A 131 3.55 13.63 -5.29
C ASP A 131 4.55 12.72 -4.59
N ARG A 132 4.58 11.44 -5.01
CA ARG A 132 5.50 10.42 -4.50
C ARG A 132 6.28 9.79 -5.64
N ALA A 133 7.55 9.53 -5.42
CA ALA A 133 8.38 8.73 -6.32
C ALA A 133 8.99 7.56 -5.54
N VAL A 134 9.06 6.41 -6.16
CA VAL A 134 9.60 5.18 -5.59
C VAL A 134 10.59 4.56 -6.55
N CYS A 135 11.68 4.07 -6.02
CA CYS A 135 12.69 3.33 -6.77
C CYS A 135 13.03 2.05 -5.99
N HIS A 136 12.93 0.90 -6.64
CA HIS A 136 13.45 -0.36 -6.13
C HIS A 136 14.70 -0.75 -6.90
N ARG A 137 15.68 -1.29 -6.19
CA ARG A 137 16.90 -1.89 -6.70
C ARG A 137 17.23 -3.14 -5.91
N GLU A 138 18.04 -4.00 -6.44
CA GLU A 138 18.44 -5.26 -5.81
C GLU A 138 18.90 -5.11 -4.36
N THR A 139 19.63 -4.05 -4.04
CA THR A 139 20.23 -3.84 -2.71
C THR A 139 19.57 -2.77 -1.86
N TYR A 140 18.65 -1.98 -2.42
CA TYR A 140 17.94 -0.94 -1.67
C TYR A 140 16.60 -0.56 -2.32
N ALA A 141 15.75 0.08 -1.55
CA ALA A 141 14.63 0.85 -2.10
C ALA A 141 14.68 2.29 -1.58
N ALA A 142 14.16 3.21 -2.36
CA ALA A 142 14.09 4.61 -1.98
C ALA A 142 12.71 5.19 -2.30
N GLY A 143 12.21 6.01 -1.40
CA GLY A 143 10.97 6.76 -1.58
C GLY A 143 11.20 8.25 -1.40
N LEU A 144 10.68 9.08 -2.30
CA LEU A 144 10.70 10.53 -2.18
C LEU A 144 9.29 11.05 -1.94
N ALA A 145 9.10 11.72 -0.81
CA ALA A 145 7.84 12.35 -0.43
C ALA A 145 7.90 13.85 -0.66
N MET A 146 7.04 14.34 -1.52
CA MET A 146 6.92 15.76 -1.87
C MET A 146 5.54 16.29 -1.50
N TYR A 147 5.38 17.61 -1.52
CA TYR A 147 4.10 18.27 -1.40
C TYR A 147 3.94 19.37 -2.47
N SER A 148 2.72 19.76 -2.72
CA SER A 148 2.39 20.77 -3.72
C SER A 148 1.12 21.53 -3.31
N SER A 149 0.56 22.32 -4.22
CA SER A 149 -0.79 22.88 -4.02
C SER A 149 -1.91 21.83 -3.96
N ARG A 150 -1.63 20.58 -4.37
CA ARG A 150 -2.59 19.46 -4.40
C ARG A 150 -2.44 18.50 -3.23
N ILE A 151 -1.22 18.32 -2.74
CA ILE A 151 -0.87 17.32 -1.71
C ILE A 151 -0.20 18.02 -0.54
N GLN A 152 -0.78 17.83 0.65
CA GLN A 152 -0.23 18.34 1.88
C GLN A 152 1.05 17.59 2.28
N ASN A 153 1.96 18.30 2.94
CA ASN A 153 3.24 17.74 3.40
C ASN A 153 3.08 16.74 4.56
N TYR A 154 2.09 16.92 5.43
CA TYR A 154 1.80 16.02 6.55
C TYR A 154 0.37 16.19 7.05
N GLU A 155 -0.05 15.28 7.92
CA GLU A 155 -1.29 15.38 8.68
C GLU A 155 -0.98 15.36 10.17
N ALA A 156 -1.59 16.27 10.93
CA ALA A 156 -1.61 16.25 12.38
C ALA A 156 -3.05 16.48 12.86
N ILE A 157 -3.71 15.40 13.29
CA ILE A 157 -5.11 15.39 13.74
C ILE A 157 -5.25 14.36 14.87
N ASN A 158 -6.22 14.52 15.75
CA ASN A 158 -6.46 13.62 16.89
C ASN A 158 -5.23 13.45 17.81
N ASP A 159 -4.47 14.52 17.98
CA ASP A 159 -3.21 14.52 18.76
C ASP A 159 -2.09 13.60 18.20
N GLU A 160 -2.25 13.08 16.99
CA GLU A 160 -1.27 12.26 16.30
C GLU A 160 -0.38 13.10 15.38
N ASN A 161 0.86 12.65 15.21
CA ASN A 161 1.86 13.18 14.25
C ASN A 161 2.14 14.69 14.36
N ARG A 162 2.11 15.26 15.56
CA ARG A 162 2.33 16.69 15.81
C ARG A 162 3.71 17.20 15.38
N ARG A 163 4.67 16.30 15.14
CA ARG A 163 6.04 16.60 14.72
C ARG A 163 6.34 16.19 13.27
N GLY A 164 5.30 15.82 12.50
CA GLY A 164 5.43 15.31 11.13
C GLY A 164 5.72 16.36 10.05
N TRP A 165 5.96 17.61 10.42
CA TRP A 165 6.06 18.77 9.52
C TRP A 165 6.87 18.54 8.24
N HIS A 166 8.01 17.84 8.36
CA HIS A 166 8.94 17.65 7.24
C HIS A 166 8.77 16.31 6.50
N THR A 167 7.83 15.47 6.90
CA THR A 167 7.69 14.10 6.33
C THR A 167 7.31 14.07 4.85
N GLY A 168 6.76 15.16 4.31
CA GLY A 168 6.46 15.31 2.88
C GLY A 168 7.19 16.46 2.20
N SER A 169 8.16 17.12 2.85
CA SER A 169 8.82 18.32 2.33
C SER A 169 10.12 17.99 1.56
N GLY A 170 10.05 17.10 0.56
CA GLY A 170 11.23 16.60 -0.14
C GLY A 170 11.97 15.55 0.68
N MET A 171 11.27 14.81 1.55
CA MET A 171 11.88 13.80 2.40
C MET A 171 12.24 12.56 1.61
N LEU A 172 13.51 12.18 1.67
CA LEU A 172 14.01 10.93 1.12
C LEU A 172 13.99 9.84 2.19
N TYR A 173 13.27 8.77 1.91
CA TYR A 173 13.24 7.55 2.69
C TYR A 173 14.12 6.51 2.02
N LEU A 174 15.07 5.94 2.76
CA LEU A 174 15.98 4.93 2.25
C LEU A 174 15.81 3.64 3.06
N TYR A 175 15.61 2.54 2.33
CA TYR A 175 15.43 1.20 2.88
C TYR A 175 16.59 0.33 2.43
N GLY A 176 17.40 -0.12 3.37
CA GLY A 176 18.59 -0.93 3.13
C GLY A 176 18.30 -2.43 3.06
N PRO A 177 19.37 -3.24 2.97
CA PRO A 177 19.26 -4.71 2.80
C PRO A 177 18.89 -5.50 4.07
N GLU A 178 18.74 -4.85 5.22
CA GLU A 178 18.43 -5.53 6.51
C GLU A 178 17.01 -6.11 6.56
#